data_1a2fa7d51c777b6770cebe5aed728d84
#
_entry.id   1a2fa7d51c777b6770cebe5aed728d84
#
_cell.length_a   1.000
_cell.length_b   1.000
_cell.length_c   1.000
_cell.angle_alpha   90.00
_cell.angle_beta   90.00
_cell.angle_gamma   90.00
#
_symmetry.space_group_name_H-M   'P 1'
#
loop_
_entity.id
_entity.type
_entity.pdbx_description
1 polymer ?
#
loop_
_entity_poly.entity_id
_entity_poly.type
_entity_poly.pdbx_seq_one_letter_code
_entity_poly.pdbx_strand_id
1 'polypeptide(L)'
;MGKTLYEKVYDAHVVYQAEGELPLLYIDRHIIHEVTSPQAFSGLREAGRKIRRPELMMATMDHDISTQKASIDACSCVARTQVTTLMKNCEDFGVKLFGLGHPNQGIVHIIGPQTGFTLPGTTLVCGDSHTATHGAFGALAFGIGTSEVEHVMATQTLKQAKLKTMRINCNGKLPKGVYAKDLILEIARVLTTAGATGYAIEFAGDGVTSLSMEARMTLSNMAIEVGAKAGMIAPDEITFEYLKDRPFAPKGKDWEEAVQYWKTLSSDKEAKFDKEVTIDSGHLVPMVTWGTNPGQVCHITDCVPDPRKALDEQERHAIESALSYIEIQPGQPIAGVGIDTVFIGSCTNGRIEDFREAAKVLQGRHIAQGIRALAVPGSMAVKAQAEKEGLDQIFKNAGFEWRLPGCSMCLGMNDDIAASGSRVASTSNRNFVGRQGRGSRTHLMSPAMAAAAAVAGKIVDVRQYI
;
A
#
# COMPACT_ATOMS: atom_id res chain seq x y z
N MET A 1 -18.50 -15.84 -23.83
CA MET A 1 -17.13 -15.30 -23.70
C MET A 1 -16.69 -15.54 -22.28
N GLY A 2 -15.41 -15.91 -22.07
CA GLY A 2 -14.85 -15.99 -20.73
C GLY A 2 -14.75 -14.60 -20.06
N LYS A 3 -14.88 -14.56 -18.74
CA LYS A 3 -14.80 -13.33 -17.95
C LYS A 3 -13.49 -13.26 -17.16
N THR A 4 -12.93 -12.07 -17.04
CA THR A 4 -11.81 -11.76 -16.14
C THR A 4 -12.29 -11.75 -14.69
N LEU A 5 -11.38 -11.87 -13.72
CA LEU A 5 -11.66 -11.70 -12.30
C LEU A 5 -12.39 -10.36 -12.03
N TYR A 6 -11.88 -9.28 -12.60
CA TYR A 6 -12.52 -7.96 -12.49
C TYR A 6 -13.96 -7.98 -12.97
N GLU A 7 -14.22 -8.54 -14.15
CA GLU A 7 -15.58 -8.59 -14.72
C GLU A 7 -16.53 -9.45 -13.90
N LYS A 8 -16.06 -10.57 -13.36
CA LYS A 8 -16.88 -11.42 -12.46
C LYS A 8 -17.34 -10.65 -11.24
N VAL A 9 -16.40 -9.94 -10.58
CA VAL A 9 -16.74 -9.18 -9.37
C VAL A 9 -17.56 -7.94 -9.74
N TYR A 10 -17.17 -7.17 -10.76
CA TYR A 10 -17.90 -5.98 -11.17
C TYR A 10 -19.35 -6.29 -11.56
N ASP A 11 -19.54 -7.24 -12.47
CA ASP A 11 -20.88 -7.57 -13.00
C ASP A 11 -21.82 -8.11 -11.90
N ALA A 12 -21.27 -8.83 -10.90
CA ALA A 12 -22.05 -9.31 -9.74
C ALA A 12 -22.53 -8.19 -8.82
N HIS A 13 -21.91 -7.00 -8.89
CA HIS A 13 -22.23 -5.86 -8.01
C HIS A 13 -22.98 -4.73 -8.72
N VAL A 14 -23.24 -4.83 -10.03
CA VAL A 14 -24.12 -3.87 -10.73
C VAL A 14 -25.56 -4.08 -10.29
N VAL A 15 -26.12 -3.14 -9.52
CA VAL A 15 -27.50 -3.19 -9.02
C VAL A 15 -28.47 -2.39 -9.86
N TYR A 16 -27.97 -1.45 -10.66
CA TYR A 16 -28.77 -0.65 -11.59
C TYR A 16 -27.90 -0.11 -12.72
N GLN A 17 -28.47 -0.12 -13.93
CA GLN A 17 -27.89 0.53 -15.10
C GLN A 17 -29.02 0.93 -16.07
N ALA A 18 -29.12 2.22 -16.37
CA ALA A 18 -29.97 2.74 -17.44
C ALA A 18 -29.12 3.09 -18.66
N GLU A 19 -29.77 3.17 -19.80
CA GLU A 19 -29.11 3.58 -21.03
C GLU A 19 -28.57 5.02 -20.91
N GLY A 20 -27.30 5.21 -21.24
CA GLY A 20 -26.61 6.51 -21.13
C GLY A 20 -26.19 6.90 -19.72
N GLU A 21 -26.46 6.09 -18.69
CA GLU A 21 -26.02 6.35 -17.32
C GLU A 21 -24.85 5.44 -16.91
N LEU A 22 -24.08 5.92 -15.93
CA LEU A 22 -23.06 5.10 -15.29
C LEU A 22 -23.74 4.01 -14.44
N PRO A 23 -23.25 2.77 -14.49
CA PRO A 23 -23.71 1.71 -13.62
C PRO A 23 -23.60 2.07 -12.15
N LEU A 24 -24.59 1.65 -11.36
CA LEU A 24 -24.59 1.77 -9.91
C LEU A 24 -24.11 0.44 -9.31
N LEU A 25 -22.96 0.49 -8.62
CA LEU A 25 -22.38 -0.65 -7.94
C LEU A 25 -22.86 -0.71 -6.49
N TYR A 26 -23.17 -1.90 -5.99
CA TYR A 26 -23.29 -2.18 -4.58
C TYR A 26 -21.90 -2.23 -3.94
N ILE A 27 -21.74 -1.68 -2.74
CA ILE A 27 -20.49 -1.66 -1.98
C ILE A 27 -20.65 -2.51 -0.73
N ASP A 28 -19.92 -3.62 -0.65
CA ASP A 28 -20.02 -4.58 0.46
C ASP A 28 -19.34 -4.09 1.74
N ARG A 29 -18.19 -3.41 1.60
CA ARG A 29 -17.35 -3.01 2.75
C ARG A 29 -16.87 -1.58 2.59
N HIS A 30 -16.85 -0.85 3.70
CA HIS A 30 -16.34 0.52 3.74
C HIS A 30 -15.41 0.68 4.95
N ILE A 31 -14.15 1.06 4.71
CA ILE A 31 -13.20 1.40 5.78
C ILE A 31 -13.01 2.92 5.77
N ILE A 32 -12.99 3.53 6.94
CA ILE A 32 -12.84 4.97 7.10
C ILE A 32 -11.75 5.32 8.13
N HIS A 33 -11.24 6.53 8.03
CA HIS A 33 -10.23 7.06 8.94
C HIS A 33 -10.47 8.55 9.24
N GLU A 34 -9.66 9.14 10.12
CA GLU A 34 -9.87 10.47 10.69
C GLU A 34 -9.77 11.62 9.68
N VAL A 35 -9.06 11.45 8.56
CA VAL A 35 -8.78 12.55 7.63
C VAL A 35 -9.93 12.80 6.65
N THR A 36 -10.50 11.77 6.04
CA THR A 36 -11.46 11.91 4.92
C THR A 36 -12.92 11.71 5.33
N SER A 37 -13.19 11.29 6.58
CA SER A 37 -14.55 11.00 7.04
C SER A 37 -15.31 12.19 7.66
N PRO A 38 -14.69 13.24 8.25
CA PRO A 38 -15.43 14.26 9.00
C PRO A 38 -16.53 14.97 8.20
N GLN A 39 -16.22 15.40 6.95
CA GLN A 39 -17.19 16.07 6.08
C GLN A 39 -18.34 15.15 5.67
N ALA A 40 -18.07 13.87 5.42
CA ALA A 40 -19.09 12.88 5.08
C ALA A 40 -20.11 12.72 6.23
N PHE A 41 -19.65 12.63 7.46
CA PHE A 41 -20.54 12.59 8.63
C PHE A 41 -21.32 13.90 8.83
N SER A 42 -20.71 15.06 8.57
CA SER A 42 -21.41 16.36 8.63
C SER A 42 -22.53 16.42 7.60
N GLY A 43 -22.29 16.01 6.35
CA GLY A 43 -23.30 15.97 5.31
C GLY A 43 -24.47 15.03 5.65
N LEU A 44 -24.19 13.86 6.25
CA LEU A 44 -25.25 12.96 6.74
C LEU A 44 -26.12 13.63 7.81
N ARG A 45 -25.50 14.34 8.78
CA ARG A 45 -26.26 15.07 9.84
C ARG A 45 -27.11 16.19 9.27
N GLU A 46 -26.55 17.01 8.40
CA GLU A 46 -27.25 18.13 7.77
C GLU A 46 -28.45 17.64 6.91
N ALA A 47 -28.28 16.51 6.24
CA ALA A 47 -29.34 15.88 5.46
C ALA A 47 -30.32 15.04 6.30
N GLY A 48 -30.13 14.91 7.61
CA GLY A 48 -30.93 14.05 8.49
C GLY A 48 -30.85 12.57 8.14
N ARG A 49 -29.76 12.10 7.52
CA ARG A 49 -29.59 10.72 7.05
C ARG A 49 -28.82 9.88 8.07
N LYS A 50 -29.16 8.60 8.08
CA LYS A 50 -28.42 7.55 8.84
C LYS A 50 -27.47 6.81 7.92
N ILE A 51 -26.47 6.17 8.49
CA ILE A 51 -25.68 5.17 7.78
C ILE A 51 -26.57 3.95 7.54
N ARG A 52 -26.56 3.44 6.30
CA ARG A 52 -27.41 2.33 5.87
C ARG A 52 -27.05 1.02 6.55
N ARG A 53 -25.76 0.67 6.61
CA ARG A 53 -25.23 -0.60 7.16
C ARG A 53 -23.95 -0.34 7.95
N PRO A 54 -24.02 0.23 9.15
CA PRO A 54 -22.84 0.54 9.97
C PRO A 54 -22.01 -0.71 10.32
N GLU A 55 -22.64 -1.91 10.40
CA GLU A 55 -21.96 -3.18 10.65
C GLU A 55 -21.06 -3.66 9.49
N LEU A 56 -21.24 -3.11 8.30
CA LEU A 56 -20.37 -3.34 7.14
C LEU A 56 -19.29 -2.27 6.98
N MET A 57 -19.14 -1.43 8.03
CA MET A 57 -18.13 -0.39 8.11
C MET A 57 -17.14 -0.67 9.24
N MET A 58 -15.93 -0.14 9.07
CA MET A 58 -14.85 -0.19 10.06
C MET A 58 -14.11 1.14 10.04
N ALA A 59 -13.79 1.66 11.21
CA ALA A 59 -13.03 2.89 11.37
C ALA A 59 -11.73 2.62 12.14
N THR A 60 -10.67 3.36 11.81
CA THR A 60 -9.41 3.39 12.54
C THR A 60 -8.79 4.77 12.51
N MET A 61 -7.71 4.94 13.25
CA MET A 61 -6.89 6.16 13.29
C MET A 61 -5.47 5.76 12.90
N ASP A 62 -4.95 6.35 11.82
CA ASP A 62 -3.65 5.93 11.27
C ASP A 62 -2.82 7.06 10.63
N HIS A 63 -3.45 8.16 10.21
CA HIS A 63 -2.77 9.21 9.45
C HIS A 63 -2.12 10.27 10.34
N ASP A 64 -2.89 10.84 11.27
CA ASP A 64 -2.50 12.03 12.06
C ASP A 64 -2.02 11.71 13.47
N ILE A 65 -2.04 10.44 13.87
CA ILE A 65 -1.67 10.01 15.21
C ILE A 65 -0.15 10.00 15.42
N SER A 66 0.27 10.25 16.67
CA SER A 66 1.67 10.10 17.05
C SER A 66 2.07 8.63 17.11
N THR A 67 3.21 8.30 16.52
CA THR A 67 3.82 6.96 16.64
C THR A 67 4.76 6.84 17.86
N GLN A 68 4.94 7.94 18.61
CA GLN A 68 5.76 7.95 19.82
C GLN A 68 4.96 7.61 21.07
N LYS A 69 3.71 8.09 21.14
CA LYS A 69 2.83 7.90 22.31
C LYS A 69 1.40 7.63 21.84
N ALA A 70 0.78 6.59 22.37
CA ALA A 70 -0.63 6.26 22.15
C ALA A 70 -1.53 7.20 22.98
N SER A 71 -1.48 8.49 22.70
CA SER A 71 -2.26 9.51 23.42
C SER A 71 -2.72 10.60 22.45
N ILE A 72 -3.97 11.02 22.62
CA ILE A 72 -4.55 12.14 21.87
C ILE A 72 -3.77 13.44 22.20
N ASP A 73 -3.26 13.58 23.41
CA ASP A 73 -2.47 14.76 23.82
C ASP A 73 -1.11 14.86 23.13
N ALA A 74 -0.61 13.75 22.59
CA ALA A 74 0.60 13.76 21.78
C ALA A 74 0.37 14.19 20.32
N CYS A 75 -0.88 14.34 19.90
CA CYS A 75 -1.22 14.79 18.56
C CYS A 75 -1.19 16.33 18.46
N SER A 76 -0.94 16.84 17.24
CA SER A 76 -1.08 18.28 16.95
C SER A 76 -2.52 18.74 17.20
N CYS A 77 -2.77 20.05 17.29
CA CYS A 77 -4.11 20.59 17.53
C CYS A 77 -5.09 20.16 16.42
N VAL A 78 -4.67 20.17 15.17
CA VAL A 78 -5.50 19.74 14.02
C VAL A 78 -5.79 18.24 14.11
N ALA A 79 -4.77 17.43 14.29
CA ALA A 79 -4.88 15.97 14.43
C ALA A 79 -5.80 15.58 15.60
N ARG A 80 -5.67 16.26 16.74
CA ARG A 80 -6.55 16.06 17.91
C ARG A 80 -8.01 16.28 17.56
N THR A 81 -8.32 17.36 16.83
CA THR A 81 -9.69 17.66 16.38
C THR A 81 -10.21 16.55 15.46
N GLN A 82 -9.42 16.09 14.47
CA GLN A 82 -9.82 15.04 13.55
C GLN A 82 -10.07 13.70 14.27
N VAL A 83 -9.16 13.30 15.15
CA VAL A 83 -9.25 12.07 15.94
C VAL A 83 -10.49 12.09 16.85
N THR A 84 -10.70 13.17 17.61
CA THR A 84 -11.87 13.30 18.50
C THR A 84 -13.18 13.38 17.74
N THR A 85 -13.17 14.01 16.55
CA THR A 85 -14.34 14.06 15.66
C THR A 85 -14.68 12.67 15.14
N LEU A 86 -13.69 11.88 14.71
CA LEU A 86 -13.93 10.51 14.29
C LEU A 86 -14.52 9.66 15.43
N MET A 87 -13.96 9.76 16.64
CA MET A 87 -14.49 9.03 17.81
C MET A 87 -15.97 9.34 18.04
N LYS A 88 -16.32 10.63 18.10
CA LYS A 88 -17.70 11.07 18.28
C LYS A 88 -18.61 10.60 17.13
N ASN A 89 -18.14 10.72 15.89
CA ASN A 89 -18.89 10.28 14.72
C ASN A 89 -19.17 8.78 14.75
N CYS A 90 -18.19 7.96 15.09
CA CYS A 90 -18.36 6.51 15.19
C CYS A 90 -19.36 6.12 16.30
N GLU A 91 -19.33 6.83 17.45
CA GLU A 91 -20.29 6.65 18.53
C GLU A 91 -21.72 7.04 18.09
N ASP A 92 -21.89 8.24 17.53
CA ASP A 92 -23.18 8.78 17.10
C ASP A 92 -23.86 7.91 16.02
N PHE A 93 -23.07 7.32 15.12
CA PHE A 93 -23.59 6.55 13.97
C PHE A 93 -23.44 5.02 14.10
N GLY A 94 -22.93 4.54 15.23
CA GLY A 94 -22.79 3.09 15.49
C GLY A 94 -21.74 2.38 14.64
N VAL A 95 -20.69 3.10 14.19
CA VAL A 95 -19.60 2.53 13.40
C VAL A 95 -18.53 1.94 14.33
N LYS A 96 -18.07 0.72 14.03
CA LYS A 96 -17.04 0.05 14.81
C LYS A 96 -15.69 0.76 14.63
N LEU A 97 -15.14 1.29 15.72
CA LEU A 97 -13.87 2.02 15.76
C LEU A 97 -12.77 1.18 16.42
N PHE A 98 -11.63 1.06 15.76
CA PHE A 98 -10.36 0.61 16.34
C PHE A 98 -9.50 1.85 16.64
N GLY A 99 -9.81 2.52 17.74
CA GLY A 99 -9.16 3.75 18.17
C GLY A 99 -7.78 3.53 18.81
N LEU A 100 -7.17 4.62 19.29
CA LEU A 100 -5.85 4.60 19.92
C LEU A 100 -5.80 3.60 21.08
N GLY A 101 -4.76 2.74 21.07
CA GLY A 101 -4.56 1.70 22.08
C GLY A 101 -5.41 0.45 21.91
N HIS A 102 -6.33 0.40 20.95
CA HIS A 102 -7.09 -0.83 20.67
C HIS A 102 -6.17 -1.90 20.05
N PRO A 103 -6.28 -3.19 20.44
CA PRO A 103 -5.41 -4.25 19.91
C PRO A 103 -5.43 -4.42 18.37
N ASN A 104 -6.52 -4.02 17.73
CA ASN A 104 -6.67 -4.03 16.28
C ASN A 104 -6.45 -2.65 15.63
N GLN A 105 -5.99 -1.64 16.38
CA GLN A 105 -5.66 -0.34 15.78
C GLN A 105 -4.49 -0.50 14.80
N GLY A 106 -4.54 0.21 13.69
CA GLY A 106 -3.49 0.22 12.67
C GLY A 106 -3.94 0.88 11.39
N ILE A 107 -3.09 0.81 10.38
CA ILE A 107 -3.33 1.39 9.06
C ILE A 107 -4.53 0.69 8.40
N VAL A 108 -5.46 1.47 7.82
CA VAL A 108 -6.70 0.99 7.19
C VAL A 108 -6.46 -0.22 6.26
N HIS A 109 -5.41 -0.18 5.44
CA HIS A 109 -5.10 -1.25 4.46
C HIS A 109 -4.34 -2.44 5.06
N ILE A 110 -4.08 -2.42 6.35
CA ILE A 110 -3.50 -3.54 7.10
C ILE A 110 -4.57 -4.21 7.96
N ILE A 111 -5.38 -3.44 8.68
CA ILE A 111 -6.38 -3.99 9.58
C ILE A 111 -7.52 -4.71 8.86
N GLY A 112 -7.95 -4.23 7.67
CA GLY A 112 -8.98 -4.90 6.86
C GLY A 112 -8.59 -6.34 6.55
N PRO A 113 -7.44 -6.59 5.93
CA PRO A 113 -6.88 -7.94 5.72
C PRO A 113 -6.69 -8.74 7.01
N GLN A 114 -6.01 -8.17 8.00
CA GLN A 114 -5.69 -8.87 9.25
C GLN A 114 -6.89 -9.36 10.03
N THR A 115 -7.99 -8.64 9.95
CA THR A 115 -9.22 -9.01 10.65
C THR A 115 -10.15 -9.92 9.82
N GLY A 116 -9.83 -10.14 8.54
CA GLY A 116 -10.72 -10.85 7.61
C GLY A 116 -11.93 -10.03 7.18
N PHE A 117 -11.87 -8.71 7.33
CA PHE A 117 -12.89 -7.78 6.82
C PHE A 117 -12.83 -7.65 5.30
N THR A 118 -11.63 -7.81 4.74
CA THR A 118 -11.40 -7.94 3.29
C THR A 118 -11.61 -9.38 2.87
N LEU A 119 -12.54 -9.62 1.95
CA LEU A 119 -12.88 -10.96 1.46
C LEU A 119 -12.84 -11.01 -0.07
N PRO A 120 -12.50 -12.19 -0.66
CA PRO A 120 -12.54 -12.36 -2.11
C PRO A 120 -13.94 -12.14 -2.68
N GLY A 121 -13.99 -11.55 -3.88
CA GLY A 121 -15.21 -11.32 -4.61
C GLY A 121 -16.12 -10.22 -4.07
N THR A 122 -15.65 -9.43 -3.08
CA THR A 122 -16.38 -8.28 -2.54
C THR A 122 -15.93 -6.97 -3.18
N THR A 123 -16.77 -5.94 -3.08
CA THR A 123 -16.39 -4.55 -3.32
C THR A 123 -16.00 -3.88 -2.00
N LEU A 124 -14.90 -3.13 -2.00
CA LEU A 124 -14.41 -2.42 -0.81
C LEU A 124 -13.94 -1.01 -1.18
N VAL A 125 -14.38 -0.02 -0.41
CA VAL A 125 -13.97 1.37 -0.62
C VAL A 125 -13.41 2.00 0.66
N CYS A 126 -12.58 3.01 0.48
CA CYS A 126 -12.02 3.85 1.54
C CYS A 126 -11.68 5.22 0.96
N GLY A 127 -11.68 6.25 1.78
CA GLY A 127 -11.21 7.60 1.41
C GLY A 127 -9.69 7.72 1.28
N ASP A 128 -9.00 6.66 0.89
CA ASP A 128 -7.54 6.60 0.69
C ASP A 128 -7.21 5.93 -0.66
N SER A 129 -6.22 6.49 -1.38
CA SER A 129 -5.85 6.03 -2.72
C SER A 129 -5.27 4.60 -2.75
N HIS A 130 -4.64 4.12 -1.65
CA HIS A 130 -4.06 2.78 -1.59
C HIS A 130 -5.06 1.67 -1.21
N THR A 131 -6.35 1.95 -1.28
CA THR A 131 -7.43 0.96 -1.11
C THR A 131 -7.29 -0.22 -2.09
N ALA A 132 -6.63 -0.03 -3.22
CA ALA A 132 -6.27 -1.11 -4.15
C ALA A 132 -5.51 -2.28 -3.47
N THR A 133 -4.88 -2.07 -2.30
CA THR A 133 -4.23 -3.12 -1.48
C THR A 133 -5.12 -4.34 -1.27
N HIS A 134 -6.41 -4.12 -1.04
CA HIS A 134 -7.39 -5.19 -0.76
C HIS A 134 -7.64 -6.09 -1.98
N GLY A 135 -7.28 -5.63 -3.18
CA GLY A 135 -7.33 -6.41 -4.42
C GLY A 135 -6.42 -7.64 -4.41
N ALA A 136 -5.41 -7.69 -3.54
CA ALA A 136 -4.57 -8.87 -3.29
C ALA A 136 -5.38 -10.12 -2.89
N PHE A 137 -6.59 -9.93 -2.41
CA PHE A 137 -7.53 -10.98 -2.03
C PHE A 137 -8.56 -11.31 -3.11
N GLY A 138 -8.49 -10.69 -4.27
CA GLY A 138 -9.52 -10.79 -5.30
C GLY A 138 -10.77 -9.96 -5.01
N ALA A 139 -10.66 -8.96 -4.14
CA ALA A 139 -11.68 -7.94 -3.94
C ALA A 139 -11.57 -6.84 -5.01
N LEU A 140 -12.67 -6.27 -5.46
CA LEU A 140 -12.68 -5.04 -6.24
C LEU A 140 -12.63 -3.86 -5.28
N ALA A 141 -11.41 -3.36 -5.04
CA ALA A 141 -11.15 -2.35 -4.04
C ALA A 141 -10.48 -1.12 -4.64
N PHE A 142 -10.98 0.07 -4.29
CA PHE A 142 -10.47 1.34 -4.80
C PHE A 142 -10.78 2.53 -3.89
N GLY A 143 -9.92 3.55 -4.00
CA GLY A 143 -10.09 4.82 -3.28
C GLY A 143 -11.22 5.65 -3.85
N ILE A 144 -11.92 6.38 -2.96
CA ILE A 144 -13.04 7.27 -3.28
C ILE A 144 -12.86 8.64 -2.64
N GLY A 145 -13.48 9.66 -3.24
CA GLY A 145 -13.48 11.02 -2.70
C GLY A 145 -14.45 11.20 -1.53
N THR A 146 -14.29 12.27 -0.76
CA THR A 146 -15.09 12.54 0.44
C THR A 146 -16.61 12.59 0.19
N SER A 147 -17.06 13.17 -0.93
CA SER A 147 -18.48 13.18 -1.29
C SER A 147 -19.01 11.77 -1.63
N GLU A 148 -18.15 10.92 -2.20
CA GLU A 148 -18.48 9.51 -2.46
C GLU A 148 -18.53 8.71 -1.15
N VAL A 149 -17.66 9.03 -0.16
CA VAL A 149 -17.72 8.46 1.20
C VAL A 149 -19.10 8.69 1.81
N GLU A 150 -19.59 9.94 1.80
CA GLU A 150 -20.96 10.28 2.29
C GLU A 150 -22.03 9.46 1.54
N HIS A 151 -21.95 9.43 0.21
CA HIS A 151 -22.92 8.71 -0.61
C HIS A 151 -22.95 7.22 -0.28
N VAL A 152 -21.78 6.56 -0.17
CA VAL A 152 -21.70 5.14 0.19
C VAL A 152 -22.21 4.89 1.61
N MET A 153 -21.91 5.76 2.57
CA MET A 153 -22.46 5.67 3.93
C MET A 153 -24.01 5.66 3.91
N ALA A 154 -24.60 6.56 3.12
CA ALA A 154 -26.07 6.73 3.05
C ALA A 154 -26.76 5.59 2.27
N THR A 155 -26.15 5.08 1.22
CA THR A 155 -26.81 4.25 0.21
C THR A 155 -26.23 2.87 0.03
N GLN A 156 -24.97 2.64 0.41
CA GLN A 156 -24.15 1.45 0.08
C GLN A 156 -23.98 1.24 -1.42
N THR A 157 -24.06 2.28 -2.20
CA THR A 157 -23.88 2.22 -3.64
C THR A 157 -22.96 3.32 -4.14
N LEU A 158 -22.40 3.13 -5.33
CA LEU A 158 -21.55 4.12 -5.99
C LEU A 158 -21.71 4.04 -7.51
N LYS A 159 -21.83 5.18 -8.18
CA LYS A 159 -21.76 5.23 -9.65
C LYS A 159 -20.32 5.02 -10.10
N GLN A 160 -20.05 3.95 -10.83
CA GLN A 160 -18.71 3.59 -11.29
C GLN A 160 -18.74 3.04 -12.72
N ALA A 161 -18.06 3.71 -13.64
CA ALA A 161 -17.85 3.20 -14.99
C ALA A 161 -17.07 1.87 -14.97
N LYS A 162 -17.41 0.95 -15.88
CA LYS A 162 -16.61 -0.26 -16.09
C LYS A 162 -15.23 0.13 -16.60
N LEU A 163 -14.19 -0.37 -15.95
CA LEU A 163 -12.80 -0.12 -16.31
C LEU A 163 -12.38 -1.08 -17.43
N LYS A 164 -11.38 -0.67 -18.20
CA LYS A 164 -10.63 -1.58 -19.07
C LYS A 164 -9.84 -2.57 -18.21
N THR A 165 -9.52 -3.72 -18.77
CA THR A 165 -8.79 -4.78 -18.09
C THR A 165 -7.36 -4.86 -18.59
N MET A 166 -6.39 -4.91 -17.64
CA MET A 166 -4.99 -5.12 -17.95
C MET A 166 -4.47 -6.32 -17.19
N ARG A 167 -3.81 -7.25 -17.88
CA ARG A 167 -3.12 -8.36 -17.24
C ARG A 167 -1.62 -8.11 -17.22
N ILE A 168 -1.00 -8.28 -16.05
CA ILE A 168 0.46 -8.25 -15.90
C ILE A 168 0.92 -9.65 -15.54
N ASN A 169 1.54 -10.30 -16.50
CA ASN A 169 2.07 -11.66 -16.36
C ASN A 169 3.52 -11.58 -15.84
N CYS A 170 3.75 -11.93 -14.58
CA CYS A 170 5.07 -12.00 -13.97
C CYS A 170 5.58 -13.45 -14.05
N ASN A 171 6.55 -13.71 -14.90
CA ASN A 171 7.06 -15.04 -15.16
C ASN A 171 8.39 -15.27 -14.44
N GLY A 172 8.50 -16.40 -13.75
CA GLY A 172 9.65 -16.77 -12.94
C GLY A 172 9.54 -16.29 -11.49
N LYS A 173 10.00 -17.12 -10.55
CA LYS A 173 10.04 -16.78 -9.12
C LYS A 173 11.10 -15.73 -8.85
N LEU A 174 10.85 -14.85 -7.91
CA LEU A 174 11.79 -13.80 -7.51
C LEU A 174 13.12 -14.41 -7.02
N PRO A 175 14.26 -13.90 -7.49
CA PRO A 175 15.59 -14.32 -7.00
C PRO A 175 15.79 -13.96 -5.53
N LYS A 176 16.78 -14.58 -4.88
CA LYS A 176 17.21 -14.24 -3.53
C LYS A 176 17.62 -12.76 -3.45
N GLY A 177 17.09 -12.04 -2.46
CA GLY A 177 17.35 -10.61 -2.26
C GLY A 177 16.48 -9.67 -3.11
N VAL A 178 15.52 -10.23 -3.85
CA VAL A 178 14.50 -9.50 -4.61
C VAL A 178 13.13 -9.77 -3.98
N TYR A 179 12.33 -8.74 -3.81
CA TYR A 179 11.07 -8.78 -3.09
C TYR A 179 9.93 -8.22 -3.95
N ALA A 180 8.69 -8.36 -3.48
CA ALA A 180 7.52 -7.83 -4.20
C ALA A 180 7.60 -6.31 -4.44
N LYS A 181 8.31 -5.56 -3.57
CA LYS A 181 8.57 -4.14 -3.77
C LYS A 181 9.42 -3.89 -5.03
N ASP A 182 10.43 -4.74 -5.27
CA ASP A 182 11.27 -4.63 -6.44
C ASP A 182 10.47 -4.96 -7.71
N LEU A 183 9.59 -5.98 -7.64
CA LEU A 183 8.71 -6.36 -8.74
C LEU A 183 7.74 -5.23 -9.12
N ILE A 184 7.09 -4.59 -8.16
CA ILE A 184 6.16 -3.48 -8.49
C ILE A 184 6.91 -2.22 -8.95
N LEU A 185 8.12 -1.98 -8.48
CA LEU A 185 8.97 -0.91 -8.99
C LEU A 185 9.42 -1.19 -10.44
N GLU A 186 9.72 -2.45 -10.79
CA GLU A 186 9.98 -2.82 -12.19
C GLU A 186 8.74 -2.62 -13.06
N ILE A 187 7.56 -3.01 -12.59
CA ILE A 187 6.29 -2.74 -13.28
C ILE A 187 6.10 -1.23 -13.48
N ALA A 188 6.42 -0.41 -12.48
CA ALA A 188 6.35 1.05 -12.58
C ALA A 188 7.38 1.61 -13.58
N ARG A 189 8.56 0.99 -13.69
CA ARG A 189 9.56 1.35 -14.69
C ARG A 189 9.06 1.09 -16.12
N VAL A 190 8.38 -0.04 -16.33
CA VAL A 190 7.86 -0.44 -17.65
C VAL A 190 6.61 0.34 -18.05
N LEU A 191 5.67 0.54 -17.11
CA LEU A 191 4.38 1.19 -17.39
C LEU A 191 4.41 2.71 -17.22
N THR A 192 5.39 3.25 -16.53
CA THR A 192 5.38 4.63 -16.00
C THR A 192 4.24 4.87 -15.00
N THR A 193 4.10 6.09 -14.49
CA THR A 193 3.07 6.45 -13.49
C THR A 193 1.65 6.57 -14.07
N ALA A 194 1.47 6.52 -15.39
CA ALA A 194 0.19 6.70 -16.07
C ALA A 194 -0.20 5.54 -17.00
N GLY A 195 0.67 4.53 -17.16
CA GLY A 195 0.51 3.48 -18.17
C GLY A 195 -0.70 2.56 -18.00
N ALA A 196 -1.29 2.57 -16.78
CA ALA A 196 -2.51 1.81 -16.45
C ALA A 196 -3.71 2.72 -16.11
N THR A 197 -3.70 3.99 -16.52
CA THR A 197 -4.83 4.91 -16.32
C THR A 197 -6.09 4.40 -17.01
N GLY A 198 -7.18 4.27 -16.25
CA GLY A 198 -8.46 3.74 -16.74
C GLY A 198 -8.56 2.21 -16.72
N TYR A 199 -7.56 1.51 -16.18
CA TYR A 199 -7.55 0.06 -16.08
C TYR A 199 -7.78 -0.45 -14.65
N ALA A 200 -8.36 -1.65 -14.55
CA ALA A 200 -8.18 -2.58 -13.45
C ALA A 200 -7.08 -3.56 -13.85
N ILE A 201 -6.03 -3.66 -13.02
CA ILE A 201 -4.93 -4.61 -13.25
C ILE A 201 -5.27 -5.95 -12.61
N GLU A 202 -4.99 -7.04 -13.32
CA GLU A 202 -4.87 -8.39 -12.76
C GLU A 202 -3.40 -8.80 -12.80
N PHE A 203 -2.78 -8.99 -11.64
CA PHE A 203 -1.43 -9.56 -11.53
C PHE A 203 -1.50 -11.08 -11.57
N ALA A 204 -0.73 -11.69 -12.44
CA ALA A 204 -0.74 -13.13 -12.73
C ALA A 204 0.67 -13.68 -13.01
N GLY A 205 0.75 -14.99 -13.22
CA GLY A 205 2.01 -15.69 -13.46
C GLY A 205 2.59 -16.31 -12.19
N ASP A 206 3.59 -17.18 -12.34
CA ASP A 206 4.23 -17.91 -11.25
C ASP A 206 5.06 -17.00 -10.33
N GLY A 207 5.53 -15.86 -10.84
CA GLY A 207 6.12 -14.80 -10.04
C GLY A 207 5.15 -14.17 -9.03
N VAL A 208 3.83 -14.21 -9.28
CA VAL A 208 2.79 -13.70 -8.37
C VAL A 208 2.20 -14.81 -7.51
N THR A 209 1.86 -15.96 -8.10
CA THR A 209 1.20 -17.06 -7.36
C THR A 209 2.10 -17.68 -6.30
N SER A 210 3.44 -17.57 -6.45
CA SER A 210 4.41 -18.02 -5.45
C SER A 210 4.59 -17.07 -4.26
N LEU A 211 4.01 -15.85 -4.30
CA LEU A 211 4.14 -14.85 -3.24
C LEU A 211 3.23 -15.14 -2.04
N SER A 212 3.69 -14.76 -0.86
CA SER A 212 2.86 -14.65 0.35
C SER A 212 1.77 -13.58 0.19
N MET A 213 0.78 -13.58 1.07
CA MET A 213 -0.26 -12.54 1.05
C MET A 213 0.30 -11.15 1.32
N GLU A 214 1.29 -11.01 2.19
CA GLU A 214 1.97 -9.74 2.48
C GLU A 214 2.65 -9.18 1.21
N ALA A 215 3.34 -10.03 0.47
CA ALA A 215 3.97 -9.67 -0.79
C ALA A 215 2.93 -9.32 -1.88
N ARG A 216 1.82 -10.06 -1.98
CA ARG A 216 0.70 -9.75 -2.90
C ARG A 216 0.06 -8.40 -2.56
N MET A 217 -0.12 -8.10 -1.27
CA MET A 217 -0.62 -6.81 -0.83
C MET A 217 0.31 -5.65 -1.24
N THR A 218 1.62 -5.86 -1.25
CA THR A 218 2.59 -4.85 -1.77
C THR A 218 2.38 -4.56 -3.25
N LEU A 219 2.14 -5.59 -4.09
CA LEU A 219 1.84 -5.40 -5.52
C LEU A 219 0.54 -4.61 -5.70
N SER A 220 -0.54 -5.07 -5.07
CA SER A 220 -1.87 -4.44 -5.20
C SER A 220 -1.87 -3.02 -4.63
N ASN A 221 -1.14 -2.76 -3.53
CA ASN A 221 -0.99 -1.44 -2.92
C ASN A 221 -0.47 -0.41 -3.92
N MET A 222 0.58 -0.74 -4.66
CA MET A 222 1.22 0.18 -5.58
C MET A 222 0.63 0.17 -7.00
N ALA A 223 -0.46 -0.55 -7.26
CA ALA A 223 -1.15 -0.49 -8.55
C ALA A 223 -1.61 0.94 -8.90
N ILE A 224 -2.01 1.74 -7.90
CA ILE A 224 -2.37 3.15 -8.08
C ILE A 224 -1.17 4.00 -8.56
N GLU A 225 0.06 3.62 -8.25
CA GLU A 225 1.26 4.36 -8.61
C GLU A 225 1.63 4.21 -10.10
N VAL A 226 1.02 3.24 -10.79
CA VAL A 226 1.07 3.12 -12.26
C VAL A 226 -0.21 3.62 -12.94
N GLY A 227 -1.10 4.28 -12.18
CA GLY A 227 -2.34 4.90 -12.67
C GLY A 227 -3.57 3.99 -12.65
N ALA A 228 -3.46 2.73 -12.25
CA ALA A 228 -4.60 1.83 -12.18
C ALA A 228 -5.55 2.19 -11.04
N LYS A 229 -6.86 2.03 -11.25
CA LYS A 229 -7.85 2.25 -10.18
C LYS A 229 -7.93 1.07 -9.21
N ALA A 230 -7.68 -0.16 -9.70
CA ALA A 230 -7.65 -1.38 -8.90
C ALA A 230 -6.51 -2.29 -9.34
N GLY A 231 -5.95 -3.06 -8.40
CA GLY A 231 -4.93 -4.07 -8.66
C GLY A 231 -5.32 -5.37 -7.97
N MET A 232 -5.75 -6.35 -8.76
CA MET A 232 -6.36 -7.57 -8.26
C MET A 232 -5.44 -8.79 -8.46
N ILE A 233 -5.55 -9.75 -7.56
CA ILE A 233 -4.90 -11.06 -7.66
C ILE A 233 -5.97 -12.10 -7.44
N ALA A 234 -6.05 -13.11 -8.30
CA ALA A 234 -7.01 -14.19 -8.15
C ALA A 234 -6.78 -14.93 -6.82
N PRO A 235 -7.83 -15.12 -6.01
CA PRO A 235 -7.69 -15.82 -4.73
C PRO A 235 -7.37 -17.31 -4.95
N ASP A 236 -6.47 -17.82 -4.13
CA ASP A 236 -6.00 -19.20 -4.16
C ASP A 236 -5.84 -19.77 -2.74
N GLU A 237 -5.26 -20.95 -2.60
CA GLU A 237 -5.09 -21.60 -1.30
C GLU A 237 -4.28 -20.75 -0.31
N ILE A 238 -3.31 -19.94 -0.78
CA ILE A 238 -2.55 -19.01 0.08
C ILE A 238 -3.48 -17.94 0.65
N THR A 239 -4.39 -17.42 -0.19
CA THR A 239 -5.42 -16.44 0.23
C THR A 239 -6.37 -17.05 1.26
N PHE A 240 -6.83 -18.31 1.03
CA PHE A 240 -7.77 -18.97 1.92
C PHE A 240 -7.12 -19.27 3.27
N GLU A 241 -5.89 -19.77 3.30
CA GLU A 241 -5.17 -20.04 4.55
C GLU A 241 -4.94 -18.75 5.36
N TYR A 242 -4.61 -17.63 4.69
CA TYR A 242 -4.45 -16.33 5.35
C TYR A 242 -5.74 -15.85 6.02
N LEU A 243 -6.92 -16.08 5.38
CA LEU A 243 -8.23 -15.62 5.88
C LEU A 243 -8.84 -16.56 6.92
N LYS A 244 -8.42 -17.81 6.94
CA LYS A 244 -8.95 -18.80 7.85
C LYS A 244 -8.88 -18.34 9.31
N ASP A 245 -9.98 -18.52 10.01
CA ASP A 245 -10.14 -18.18 11.45
C ASP A 245 -10.01 -16.69 11.80
N ARG A 246 -9.90 -15.79 10.82
CA ARG A 246 -9.92 -14.35 11.09
C ARG A 246 -11.27 -13.91 11.68
N PRO A 247 -11.27 -12.85 12.53
CA PRO A 247 -12.48 -12.44 13.27
C PRO A 247 -13.73 -12.17 12.42
N PHE A 248 -13.57 -11.58 11.23
CA PHE A 248 -14.68 -11.23 10.32
C PHE A 248 -14.78 -12.17 9.11
N ALA A 249 -13.92 -13.18 9.00
CA ALA A 249 -14.06 -14.21 7.98
C ALA A 249 -15.25 -15.14 8.30
N PRO A 250 -15.90 -15.69 7.27
CA PRO A 250 -16.93 -16.72 7.47
C PRO A 250 -16.41 -17.90 8.29
N LYS A 251 -17.31 -18.63 8.97
CA LYS A 251 -16.94 -19.75 9.84
C LYS A 251 -17.80 -20.98 9.55
N GLY A 252 -17.26 -22.16 9.84
CA GLY A 252 -17.97 -23.41 9.68
C GLY A 252 -18.48 -23.61 8.26
N LYS A 253 -19.79 -23.89 8.11
CA LYS A 253 -20.40 -24.11 6.81
C LYS A 253 -20.33 -22.91 5.88
N ASP A 254 -20.48 -21.69 6.42
CA ASP A 254 -20.38 -20.45 5.62
C ASP A 254 -18.96 -20.27 5.05
N TRP A 255 -17.94 -20.75 5.76
CA TRP A 255 -16.57 -20.78 5.26
C TRP A 255 -16.41 -21.74 4.06
N GLU A 256 -16.97 -22.93 4.16
CA GLU A 256 -16.91 -23.92 3.09
C GLU A 256 -17.59 -23.40 1.81
N GLU A 257 -18.78 -22.81 1.96
CA GLU A 257 -19.53 -22.21 0.86
C GLU A 257 -18.77 -21.02 0.25
N ALA A 258 -18.19 -20.16 1.10
CA ALA A 258 -17.38 -19.01 0.66
C ALA A 258 -16.15 -19.47 -0.14
N VAL A 259 -15.40 -20.48 0.32
CA VAL A 259 -14.24 -21.01 -0.40
C VAL A 259 -14.63 -21.60 -1.75
N GLN A 260 -15.77 -22.31 -1.83
CA GLN A 260 -16.29 -22.81 -3.11
C GLN A 260 -16.58 -21.66 -4.08
N TYR A 261 -17.21 -20.60 -3.62
CA TYR A 261 -17.45 -19.41 -4.43
C TYR A 261 -16.14 -18.73 -4.83
N TRP A 262 -15.22 -18.51 -3.90
CA TRP A 262 -13.94 -17.83 -4.16
C TRP A 262 -13.10 -18.55 -5.22
N LYS A 263 -13.13 -19.87 -5.28
CA LYS A 263 -12.47 -20.68 -6.33
C LYS A 263 -13.00 -20.41 -7.74
N THR A 264 -14.23 -19.89 -7.87
CA THR A 264 -14.81 -19.53 -9.18
C THR A 264 -14.36 -18.17 -9.71
N LEU A 265 -13.70 -17.35 -8.88
CA LEU A 265 -13.39 -15.97 -9.19
C LEU A 265 -12.20 -15.81 -10.16
N SER A 266 -11.30 -16.78 -10.24
CA SER A 266 -10.17 -16.71 -11.19
C SER A 266 -10.67 -16.46 -12.61
N SER A 267 -9.92 -15.66 -13.37
CA SER A 267 -10.23 -15.38 -14.78
C SER A 267 -10.38 -16.67 -15.58
N ASP A 268 -11.38 -16.73 -16.43
CA ASP A 268 -11.63 -17.87 -17.31
C ASP A 268 -10.47 -18.02 -18.30
N LYS A 269 -10.23 -19.25 -18.77
CA LYS A 269 -9.14 -19.52 -19.73
C LYS A 269 -9.30 -18.73 -21.04
N GLU A 270 -10.52 -18.48 -21.44
CA GLU A 270 -10.91 -17.76 -22.66
C GLU A 270 -11.14 -16.28 -22.40
N ALA A 271 -10.86 -15.78 -21.18
CA ALA A 271 -10.98 -14.35 -20.88
C ALA A 271 -10.01 -13.52 -21.73
N LYS A 272 -10.49 -12.40 -22.22
CA LYS A 272 -9.68 -11.45 -23.01
C LYS A 272 -9.44 -10.19 -22.20
N PHE A 273 -8.20 -9.74 -22.18
CA PHE A 273 -7.80 -8.47 -21.59
C PHE A 273 -7.62 -7.41 -22.68
N ASP A 274 -7.96 -6.16 -22.35
CA ASP A 274 -7.74 -5.04 -23.28
C ASP A 274 -6.23 -4.76 -23.49
N LYS A 275 -5.40 -5.11 -22.49
CA LYS A 275 -3.95 -5.00 -22.57
C LYS A 275 -3.28 -6.11 -21.76
N GLU A 276 -2.20 -6.65 -22.27
CA GLU A 276 -1.35 -7.58 -21.55
C GLU A 276 0.10 -7.09 -21.55
N VAL A 277 0.77 -7.26 -20.41
CA VAL A 277 2.19 -6.93 -20.22
C VAL A 277 2.86 -8.13 -19.56
N THR A 278 4.08 -8.47 -20.01
CA THR A 278 4.86 -9.55 -19.43
C THR A 278 6.11 -8.99 -18.77
N ILE A 279 6.38 -9.43 -17.55
CA ILE A 279 7.57 -9.11 -16.76
C ILE A 279 8.34 -10.40 -16.50
N ASP A 280 9.60 -10.41 -16.83
CA ASP A 280 10.53 -11.49 -16.44
C ASP A 280 10.97 -11.27 -14.99
N SER A 281 10.22 -11.84 -14.05
CA SER A 281 10.48 -11.68 -12.62
C SER A 281 11.61 -12.59 -12.12
N GLY A 282 11.96 -13.65 -12.89
CA GLY A 282 13.03 -14.58 -12.53
C GLY A 282 14.44 -14.00 -12.68
N HIS A 283 14.61 -12.91 -13.41
CA HIS A 283 15.91 -12.26 -13.62
C HIS A 283 16.00 -10.86 -13.00
N LEU A 284 15.02 -10.47 -12.18
CA LEU A 284 15.05 -9.19 -11.50
C LEU A 284 16.22 -9.07 -10.53
N VAL A 285 16.66 -7.85 -10.35
CA VAL A 285 17.61 -7.43 -9.32
C VAL A 285 16.95 -6.40 -8.41
N PRO A 286 17.48 -6.12 -7.21
CA PRO A 286 16.92 -5.11 -6.32
C PRO A 286 16.77 -3.75 -7.02
N MET A 287 15.66 -3.07 -6.74
CA MET A 287 15.26 -1.82 -7.40
C MET A 287 15.32 -0.65 -6.44
N VAL A 288 15.59 0.54 -6.96
CA VAL A 288 15.58 1.77 -6.18
C VAL A 288 15.14 2.96 -7.03
N THR A 289 14.30 3.85 -6.50
CA THR A 289 13.94 5.08 -7.22
C THR A 289 15.09 6.09 -7.17
N TRP A 290 15.37 6.72 -8.30
CA TRP A 290 16.41 7.75 -8.44
C TRP A 290 15.83 9.16 -8.56
N GLY A 291 14.52 9.29 -8.74
CA GLY A 291 13.86 10.56 -9.01
C GLY A 291 12.72 10.89 -8.03
N THR A 292 11.71 11.63 -8.50
CA THR A 292 10.64 12.22 -7.71
C THR A 292 9.28 11.55 -7.89
N ASN A 293 9.24 10.39 -8.54
CA ASN A 293 8.05 9.56 -8.66
C ASN A 293 8.43 8.07 -8.76
N PRO A 294 7.50 7.12 -8.50
CA PRO A 294 7.80 5.69 -8.51
C PRO A 294 8.23 5.12 -9.86
N GLY A 295 7.89 5.78 -10.98
CA GLY A 295 8.34 5.37 -12.33
C GLY A 295 9.80 5.76 -12.62
N GLN A 296 10.36 6.71 -11.87
CA GLN A 296 11.77 7.10 -11.96
C GLN A 296 12.62 6.17 -11.08
N VAL A 297 12.80 4.94 -11.54
CA VAL A 297 13.43 3.83 -10.84
C VAL A 297 14.47 3.14 -11.74
N CYS A 298 15.49 2.55 -11.12
CA CYS A 298 16.52 1.77 -11.79
C CYS A 298 16.90 0.55 -10.96
N HIS A 299 17.64 -0.38 -11.59
CA HIS A 299 18.27 -1.47 -10.87
C HIS A 299 19.39 -0.95 -9.96
N ILE A 300 19.63 -1.61 -8.84
CA ILE A 300 20.71 -1.22 -7.91
C ILE A 300 22.11 -1.21 -8.58
N THR A 301 22.25 -1.96 -9.65
CA THR A 301 23.49 -2.08 -10.43
C THR A 301 23.67 -0.98 -11.48
N ASP A 302 22.64 -0.16 -11.70
CA ASP A 302 22.62 0.84 -12.76
C ASP A 302 23.11 2.20 -12.28
N CYS A 303 23.34 3.07 -13.27
CA CYS A 303 23.53 4.50 -13.08
C CYS A 303 22.19 5.23 -13.24
N VAL A 304 22.04 6.36 -12.58
CA VAL A 304 20.89 7.27 -12.85
C VAL A 304 20.96 7.77 -14.31
N PRO A 305 19.82 8.06 -14.95
CA PRO A 305 19.79 8.49 -16.34
C PRO A 305 20.64 9.72 -16.61
N ASP A 306 21.19 9.79 -17.82
CA ASP A 306 21.85 10.97 -18.36
C ASP A 306 20.85 11.70 -19.27
N PRO A 307 20.47 12.95 -18.99
CA PRO A 307 19.51 13.72 -19.81
C PRO A 307 19.89 13.82 -21.29
N ARG A 308 21.20 13.74 -21.59
CA ARG A 308 21.69 13.77 -22.99
C ARG A 308 21.31 12.53 -23.79
N LYS A 309 20.84 11.45 -23.13
CA LYS A 309 20.41 10.18 -23.74
C LYS A 309 18.88 10.06 -23.80
N ALA A 310 18.13 11.07 -23.39
CA ALA A 310 16.70 11.10 -23.44
C ALA A 310 16.17 10.96 -24.88
N LEU A 311 15.03 10.31 -25.04
CA LEU A 311 14.41 10.04 -26.34
C LEU A 311 13.81 11.32 -26.95
N ASP A 312 13.34 12.22 -26.09
CA ASP A 312 12.73 13.49 -26.49
C ASP A 312 12.99 14.60 -25.45
N GLU A 313 12.54 15.80 -25.79
CA GLU A 313 12.68 17.03 -24.98
C GLU A 313 11.92 16.93 -23.65
N GLN A 314 10.75 16.28 -23.65
CA GLN A 314 9.93 16.12 -22.45
C GLN A 314 10.59 15.19 -21.45
N GLU A 315 11.10 14.05 -21.90
CA GLU A 315 11.87 13.14 -21.07
C GLU A 315 13.14 13.79 -20.53
N ARG A 316 13.87 14.54 -21.37
CA ARG A 316 15.05 15.28 -20.96
C ARG A 316 14.76 16.22 -19.81
N HIS A 317 13.74 17.07 -19.93
CA HIS A 317 13.32 18.00 -18.87
C HIS A 317 12.88 17.30 -17.61
N ALA A 318 12.16 16.18 -17.73
CA ALA A 318 11.74 15.38 -16.58
C ALA A 318 12.94 14.80 -15.81
N ILE A 319 13.96 14.30 -16.51
CA ILE A 319 15.20 13.80 -15.90
C ILE A 319 15.98 14.95 -15.25
N GLU A 320 16.19 16.05 -15.96
CA GLU A 320 16.90 17.23 -15.44
C GLU A 320 16.26 17.76 -14.16
N SER A 321 14.95 17.95 -14.16
CA SER A 321 14.19 18.41 -13.00
C SER A 321 14.30 17.46 -11.81
N ALA A 322 14.15 16.16 -12.04
CA ALA A 322 14.26 15.15 -10.98
C ALA A 322 15.66 15.09 -10.39
N LEU A 323 16.71 15.03 -11.23
CA LEU A 323 18.11 14.99 -10.78
C LEU A 323 18.52 16.26 -10.05
N SER A 324 18.03 17.44 -10.49
CA SER A 324 18.24 18.72 -9.81
C SER A 324 17.67 18.70 -8.39
N TYR A 325 16.44 18.16 -8.21
CA TYR A 325 15.81 18.04 -6.89
C TYR A 325 16.50 17.02 -5.99
N ILE A 326 16.76 15.83 -6.56
CA ILE A 326 17.38 14.72 -5.82
C ILE A 326 18.87 14.99 -5.56
N GLU A 327 19.51 15.90 -6.28
CA GLU A 327 20.94 16.24 -6.18
C GLU A 327 21.84 15.01 -6.38
N ILE A 328 21.63 14.27 -7.49
CA ILE A 328 22.48 13.19 -7.96
C ILE A 328 23.01 13.59 -9.34
N GLN A 329 24.30 13.33 -9.58
CA GLN A 329 24.91 13.68 -10.87
C GLN A 329 24.41 12.75 -11.98
N PRO A 330 24.11 13.28 -13.18
CA PRO A 330 23.77 12.45 -14.35
C PRO A 330 24.79 11.35 -14.60
N GLY A 331 24.32 10.12 -14.81
CA GLY A 331 25.18 8.97 -15.07
C GLY A 331 25.96 8.44 -13.85
N GLN A 332 25.72 8.99 -12.65
CA GLN A 332 26.31 8.46 -11.41
C GLN A 332 25.70 7.09 -11.06
N PRO A 333 26.46 6.10 -10.58
CA PRO A 333 25.90 4.91 -9.99
C PRO A 333 24.96 5.24 -8.84
N ILE A 334 23.77 4.60 -8.80
CA ILE A 334 22.82 4.78 -7.69
C ILE A 334 23.34 4.13 -6.41
N ALA A 335 24.05 3.01 -6.53
CA ALA A 335 24.77 2.40 -5.43
C ALA A 335 25.90 3.33 -4.97
N GLY A 336 26.02 3.52 -3.66
CA GLY A 336 27.00 4.44 -3.05
C GLY A 336 26.46 5.81 -2.72
N VAL A 337 25.25 6.18 -3.16
CA VAL A 337 24.60 7.45 -2.79
C VAL A 337 24.32 7.45 -1.29
N GLY A 338 24.84 8.43 -0.55
CA GLY A 338 24.68 8.58 0.90
C GLY A 338 23.23 8.83 1.29
N ILE A 339 22.82 8.39 2.47
CA ILE A 339 21.51 8.62 3.07
C ILE A 339 21.66 9.22 4.47
N ASP A 340 20.61 9.89 4.95
CA ASP A 340 20.56 10.47 6.30
C ASP A 340 19.50 9.82 7.17
N THR A 341 18.43 9.32 6.54
CA THR A 341 17.27 8.76 7.24
C THR A 341 16.83 7.46 6.59
N VAL A 342 16.35 6.53 7.40
CA VAL A 342 15.72 5.28 6.95
C VAL A 342 14.33 5.16 7.55
N PHE A 343 13.36 4.79 6.72
CA PHE A 343 11.99 4.52 7.12
C PHE A 343 11.55 3.13 6.66
N ILE A 344 11.24 2.25 7.61
CA ILE A 344 10.62 0.94 7.35
C ILE A 344 9.23 0.94 7.96
N GLY A 345 8.19 0.85 7.13
CA GLY A 345 6.80 0.95 7.55
C GLY A 345 5.86 1.21 6.38
N SER A 346 4.74 1.85 6.65
CA SER A 346 3.63 2.20 5.77
C SER A 346 2.67 1.03 5.44
N CYS A 347 1.55 1.35 4.78
CA CYS A 347 0.62 0.31 4.28
C CYS A 347 1.25 -0.60 3.23
N THR A 348 2.33 -0.18 2.59
CA THR A 348 3.04 -0.96 1.58
C THR A 348 3.89 -2.06 2.24
N ASN A 349 4.73 -1.69 3.22
CA ASN A 349 5.73 -2.57 3.82
C ASN A 349 5.84 -2.39 5.35
N GLY A 350 4.70 -2.42 6.05
CA GLY A 350 4.62 -2.40 7.51
C GLY A 350 4.03 -3.70 8.09
N ARG A 351 4.13 -4.82 7.38
CA ARG A 351 3.61 -6.14 7.78
C ARG A 351 4.70 -6.98 8.41
N ILE A 352 4.31 -8.08 9.05
CA ILE A 352 5.26 -8.90 9.82
C ILE A 352 6.42 -9.45 8.96
N GLU A 353 6.17 -9.86 7.72
CA GLU A 353 7.22 -10.36 6.83
C GLU A 353 8.24 -9.28 6.48
N ASP A 354 7.81 -8.04 6.29
CA ASP A 354 8.68 -6.90 6.00
C ASP A 354 9.74 -6.72 7.11
N PHE A 355 9.30 -6.83 8.37
CA PHE A 355 10.19 -6.74 9.52
C PHE A 355 11.10 -7.97 9.66
N ARG A 356 10.60 -9.17 9.34
CA ARG A 356 11.42 -10.38 9.34
C ARG A 356 12.55 -10.29 8.31
N GLU A 357 12.25 -9.83 7.08
CA GLU A 357 13.26 -9.69 6.03
C GLU A 357 14.30 -8.60 6.38
N ALA A 358 13.86 -7.45 6.89
CA ALA A 358 14.76 -6.41 7.35
C ALA A 358 15.62 -6.87 8.55
N ALA A 359 15.04 -7.61 9.49
CA ALA A 359 15.75 -8.15 10.67
C ALA A 359 16.89 -9.11 10.29
N LYS A 360 16.73 -9.93 9.23
CA LYS A 360 17.82 -10.79 8.73
C LYS A 360 19.07 -9.99 8.35
N VAL A 361 18.87 -8.80 7.79
CA VAL A 361 19.94 -7.88 7.43
C VAL A 361 20.55 -7.21 8.67
N LEU A 362 19.72 -6.84 9.64
CA LEU A 362 20.12 -6.08 10.83
C LEU A 362 20.77 -6.94 11.92
N GLN A 363 20.52 -8.24 11.94
CA GLN A 363 20.97 -9.12 13.00
C GLN A 363 22.49 -9.08 13.18
N GLY A 364 22.93 -8.68 14.39
CA GLY A 364 24.35 -8.54 14.74
C GLY A 364 25.06 -7.35 14.10
N ARG A 365 24.31 -6.42 13.46
CA ARG A 365 24.85 -5.22 12.85
C ARG A 365 24.25 -3.96 13.49
N HIS A 366 24.95 -2.84 13.33
CA HIS A 366 24.49 -1.52 13.75
C HIS A 366 24.33 -0.61 12.53
N ILE A 367 23.39 0.34 12.63
CA ILE A 367 23.26 1.39 11.62
C ILE A 367 24.49 2.28 11.60
N ALA A 368 24.80 2.87 10.44
CA ALA A 368 25.92 3.78 10.31
C ALA A 368 25.74 5.03 11.18
N GLN A 369 26.84 5.58 11.65
CA GLN A 369 26.83 6.78 12.47
C GLN A 369 26.18 7.95 11.73
N GLY A 370 25.30 8.70 12.41
CA GLY A 370 24.59 9.85 11.86
C GLY A 370 23.28 9.50 11.15
N ILE A 371 22.95 8.22 10.97
CA ILE A 371 21.68 7.79 10.40
C ILE A 371 20.57 7.84 11.45
N ARG A 372 19.43 8.46 11.12
CA ARG A 372 18.17 8.30 11.84
C ARG A 372 17.35 7.19 11.20
N ALA A 373 16.97 6.16 11.94
CA ALA A 373 16.24 5.02 11.39
C ALA A 373 14.97 4.73 12.18
N LEU A 374 13.83 4.68 11.50
CA LEU A 374 12.51 4.41 12.08
C LEU A 374 11.97 3.07 11.56
N ALA A 375 11.46 2.25 12.48
CA ALA A 375 10.70 1.03 12.20
C ALA A 375 9.29 1.18 12.77
N VAL A 376 8.28 1.21 11.89
CA VAL A 376 6.90 1.54 12.23
C VAL A 376 5.99 0.38 11.82
N PRO A 377 5.60 -0.50 12.76
CA PRO A 377 4.64 -1.57 12.48
C PRO A 377 3.30 -1.01 11.96
N GLY A 378 2.69 -1.69 11.01
CA GLY A 378 1.47 -1.18 10.38
C GLY A 378 0.21 -1.38 11.23
N SER A 379 0.26 -2.18 12.31
CA SER A 379 -0.84 -2.34 13.27
C SER A 379 -0.33 -2.79 14.64
N MET A 380 -1.18 -2.65 15.66
CA MET A 380 -0.87 -3.18 17.00
C MET A 380 -0.69 -4.70 16.99
N ALA A 381 -1.41 -5.43 16.13
CA ALA A 381 -1.25 -6.87 15.99
C ALA A 381 0.10 -7.23 15.37
N VAL A 382 0.55 -6.51 14.33
CA VAL A 382 1.91 -6.69 13.77
C VAL A 382 2.97 -6.36 14.81
N LYS A 383 2.80 -5.26 15.56
CA LYS A 383 3.72 -4.87 16.64
C LYS A 383 3.85 -5.96 17.70
N ALA A 384 2.72 -6.44 18.21
CA ALA A 384 2.69 -7.49 19.22
C ALA A 384 3.33 -8.79 18.72
N GLN A 385 3.07 -9.17 17.45
CA GLN A 385 3.70 -10.34 16.84
C GLN A 385 5.21 -10.17 16.69
N ALA A 386 5.66 -9.01 16.19
CA ALA A 386 7.08 -8.72 16.03
C ALA A 386 7.83 -8.73 17.37
N GLU A 387 7.22 -8.19 18.43
CA GLU A 387 7.77 -8.21 19.79
C GLU A 387 7.81 -9.63 20.37
N LYS A 388 6.78 -10.43 20.13
CA LYS A 388 6.76 -11.84 20.52
C LYS A 388 7.86 -12.66 19.83
N GLU A 389 8.20 -12.33 18.60
CA GLU A 389 9.27 -12.95 17.82
C GLU A 389 10.66 -12.36 18.13
N GLY A 390 10.75 -11.32 18.98
CA GLY A 390 11.99 -10.64 19.34
C GLY A 390 12.57 -9.73 18.25
N LEU A 391 11.80 -9.44 17.20
CA LEU A 391 12.26 -8.60 16.10
C LEU A 391 12.52 -7.16 16.56
N ASP A 392 11.70 -6.64 17.48
CA ASP A 392 11.89 -5.30 18.05
C ASP A 392 13.27 -5.15 18.72
N GLN A 393 13.78 -6.21 19.37
CA GLN A 393 15.10 -6.19 19.99
C GLN A 393 16.21 -6.12 18.93
N ILE A 394 16.05 -6.83 17.80
CA ILE A 394 17.00 -6.76 16.68
C ILE A 394 17.07 -5.34 16.13
N PHE A 395 15.92 -4.71 15.88
CA PHE A 395 15.84 -3.33 15.40
C PHE A 395 16.43 -2.33 16.40
N LYS A 396 16.06 -2.41 17.68
CA LYS A 396 16.58 -1.54 18.74
C LYS A 396 18.08 -1.69 18.92
N ASN A 397 18.58 -2.93 18.94
CA ASN A 397 20.02 -3.22 19.06
C ASN A 397 20.80 -2.70 17.85
N ALA A 398 20.18 -2.71 16.65
CA ALA A 398 20.77 -2.12 15.48
C ALA A 398 20.77 -0.57 15.50
N GLY A 399 19.96 0.06 16.36
CA GLY A 399 19.86 1.52 16.49
C GLY A 399 18.61 2.15 15.86
N PHE A 400 17.61 1.34 15.49
CA PHE A 400 16.33 1.85 15.00
C PHE A 400 15.43 2.33 16.16
N GLU A 401 14.68 3.39 15.90
CA GLU A 401 13.56 3.81 16.72
C GLU A 401 12.36 2.88 16.45
N TRP A 402 12.00 2.01 17.42
CA TRP A 402 10.84 1.12 17.32
C TRP A 402 9.58 1.87 17.75
N ARG A 403 8.66 2.10 16.82
CA ARG A 403 7.53 3.00 16.95
C ARG A 403 6.21 2.28 17.22
N LEU A 404 5.17 3.07 17.53
CA LEU A 404 3.78 2.65 17.52
C LEU A 404 3.22 2.65 16.08
N PRO A 405 2.15 1.87 15.81
CA PRO A 405 1.54 1.79 14.49
C PRO A 405 0.95 3.12 14.02
N GLY A 406 1.10 3.38 12.73
CA GLY A 406 0.52 4.54 12.04
C GLY A 406 1.17 4.74 10.66
N CYS A 407 0.65 5.68 9.88
CA CYS A 407 1.22 6.06 8.58
C CYS A 407 2.58 6.74 8.71
N SER A 408 2.85 7.41 9.85
CA SER A 408 4.16 7.96 10.18
C SER A 408 4.75 8.80 9.04
N MET A 409 6.02 8.62 8.75
CA MET A 409 6.75 9.35 7.70
C MET A 409 6.22 9.08 6.28
N CYS A 410 5.40 8.06 6.04
CA CYS A 410 4.85 7.77 4.71
C CYS A 410 4.10 8.98 4.11
N LEU A 411 3.37 9.71 4.95
CA LEU A 411 2.60 10.90 4.57
C LEU A 411 3.15 12.20 5.17
N GLY A 412 3.85 12.12 6.31
CA GLY A 412 4.41 13.27 6.99
C GLY A 412 3.36 14.22 7.57
N MET A 413 2.19 13.71 7.99
CA MET A 413 1.13 14.48 8.63
C MET A 413 1.25 14.54 10.16
N ASN A 414 2.16 13.78 10.73
CA ASN A 414 2.48 13.74 12.15
C ASN A 414 3.93 14.21 12.42
N ASP A 415 4.43 13.98 13.62
CA ASP A 415 5.79 14.40 14.04
C ASP A 415 6.93 13.57 13.39
N ASP A 416 6.62 12.49 12.71
CA ASP A 416 7.60 11.64 12.03
C ASP A 416 7.91 12.16 10.62
N ILE A 417 8.56 13.30 10.56
CA ILE A 417 9.02 13.92 9.32
C ILE A 417 10.54 13.81 9.18
N ALA A 418 11.00 13.75 7.94
CA ALA A 418 12.41 13.84 7.61
C ALA A 418 12.89 15.28 7.74
N ALA A 419 14.13 15.46 8.20
CA ALA A 419 14.74 16.79 8.24
C ALA A 419 14.82 17.41 6.83
N SER A 420 14.72 18.74 6.76
CA SER A 420 14.82 19.45 5.48
C SER A 420 16.17 19.17 4.81
N GLY A 421 16.12 18.81 3.53
CA GLY A 421 17.31 18.49 2.75
C GLY A 421 17.85 17.07 2.97
N SER A 422 17.30 16.29 3.91
CA SER A 422 17.76 14.91 4.16
C SER A 422 17.36 13.96 3.03
N ARG A 423 18.21 12.96 2.81
CA ARG A 423 17.97 11.86 1.89
C ARG A 423 17.45 10.65 2.63
N VAL A 424 16.32 10.12 2.18
CA VAL A 424 15.57 9.07 2.88
C VAL A 424 15.57 7.78 2.06
N ALA A 425 16.05 6.68 2.63
CA ALA A 425 15.78 5.33 2.15
C ALA A 425 14.45 4.85 2.76
N SER A 426 13.45 4.57 1.94
CA SER A 426 12.07 4.41 2.40
C SER A 426 11.35 3.22 1.78
N THR A 427 10.57 2.52 2.59
CA THR A 427 9.67 1.46 2.15
C THR A 427 8.25 1.95 1.85
N SER A 428 8.00 3.26 1.91
CA SER A 428 6.71 3.86 1.54
C SER A 428 6.39 3.65 0.05
N ASN A 429 5.25 4.14 -0.40
CA ASN A 429 4.75 3.94 -1.75
C ASN A 429 4.98 5.14 -2.68
N ARG A 430 5.25 6.33 -2.13
CA ARG A 430 5.41 7.59 -2.89
C ARG A 430 6.66 8.34 -2.45
N ASN A 431 7.31 9.00 -3.44
CA ASN A 431 8.52 9.79 -3.24
C ASN A 431 8.44 11.17 -3.92
N PHE A 432 7.25 11.76 -3.99
CA PHE A 432 7.06 13.11 -4.53
C PHE A 432 7.89 14.14 -3.75
N VAL A 433 8.17 15.24 -4.40
CA VAL A 433 8.87 16.41 -3.80
C VAL A 433 8.27 16.73 -2.42
N GLY A 434 9.08 16.66 -1.38
CA GLY A 434 8.69 16.99 -0.01
C GLY A 434 7.72 16.03 0.67
N ARG A 435 7.46 14.84 0.11
CA ARG A 435 6.47 13.88 0.63
C ARG A 435 6.70 13.47 2.08
N GLN A 436 7.94 13.23 2.47
CA GLN A 436 8.31 12.80 3.82
C GLN A 436 8.85 13.93 4.71
N GLY A 437 8.67 15.17 4.29
CA GLY A 437 9.14 16.39 4.94
C GLY A 437 9.63 17.40 3.90
N ARG A 438 9.54 18.70 4.21
CA ARG A 438 9.91 19.77 3.29
C ARG A 438 11.35 19.62 2.83
N GLY A 439 11.57 19.52 1.51
CA GLY A 439 12.90 19.39 0.90
C GLY A 439 13.54 18.01 1.09
N SER A 440 12.84 17.01 1.65
CA SER A 440 13.35 15.65 1.76
C SER A 440 13.42 14.97 0.39
N ARG A 441 14.45 14.14 0.19
CA ARG A 441 14.74 13.41 -1.04
C ARG A 441 14.56 11.92 -0.78
N THR A 442 13.48 11.34 -1.26
CA THR A 442 13.09 9.97 -0.93
C THR A 442 13.44 8.98 -2.04
N HIS A 443 14.11 7.90 -1.67
CA HIS A 443 14.36 6.73 -2.51
C HIS A 443 13.52 5.56 -2.02
N LEU A 444 12.59 5.09 -2.87
CA LEU A 444 11.78 3.90 -2.57
C LEU A 444 12.60 2.64 -2.82
N MET A 445 12.53 1.71 -1.89
CA MET A 445 13.20 0.41 -1.96
C MET A 445 12.52 -0.63 -1.07
N SER A 446 12.92 -1.90 -1.19
CA SER A 446 12.40 -2.97 -0.34
C SER A 446 12.87 -2.86 1.12
N PRO A 447 12.17 -3.46 2.10
CA PRO A 447 12.55 -3.43 3.52
C PRO A 447 13.97 -3.90 3.78
N ALA A 448 14.40 -4.99 3.14
CA ALA A 448 15.75 -5.50 3.28
C ALA A 448 16.80 -4.55 2.67
N MET A 449 16.49 -3.90 1.53
CA MET A 449 17.34 -2.86 0.94
C MET A 449 17.47 -1.65 1.87
N ALA A 450 16.37 -1.20 2.48
CA ALA A 450 16.37 -0.08 3.43
C ALA A 450 17.20 -0.41 4.68
N ALA A 451 17.08 -1.63 5.19
CA ALA A 451 17.90 -2.12 6.30
C ALA A 451 19.41 -2.17 5.93
N ALA A 452 19.75 -2.65 4.75
CA ALA A 452 21.13 -2.65 4.26
C ALA A 452 21.68 -1.23 4.09
N ALA A 453 20.86 -0.31 3.57
CA ALA A 453 21.22 1.09 3.45
C ALA A 453 21.46 1.74 4.83
N ALA A 454 20.64 1.40 5.85
CA ALA A 454 20.85 1.87 7.23
C ALA A 454 22.22 1.45 7.79
N VAL A 455 22.59 0.18 7.58
CA VAL A 455 23.89 -0.36 8.04
C VAL A 455 25.05 0.29 7.29
N ALA A 456 24.91 0.51 5.99
CA ALA A 456 25.98 1.06 5.15
C ALA A 456 26.08 2.60 5.18
N GLY A 457 25.05 3.32 5.64
CA GLY A 457 24.96 4.79 5.53
C GLY A 457 24.78 5.30 4.09
N LYS A 458 24.49 4.41 3.16
CA LYS A 458 24.34 4.67 1.73
C LYS A 458 23.51 3.61 1.04
N ILE A 459 23.00 3.91 -0.15
CA ILE A 459 22.28 2.94 -0.98
C ILE A 459 23.25 1.83 -1.41
N VAL A 460 22.91 0.57 -1.10
CA VAL A 460 23.75 -0.61 -1.38
C VAL A 460 22.91 -1.77 -1.86
N ASP A 461 23.54 -2.72 -2.52
CA ASP A 461 22.91 -3.98 -2.92
C ASP A 461 22.73 -4.91 -1.71
N VAL A 462 21.50 -5.20 -1.35
CA VAL A 462 21.17 -6.05 -0.20
C VAL A 462 21.70 -7.47 -0.34
N ARG A 463 21.94 -7.97 -1.56
CA ARG A 463 22.48 -9.32 -1.81
C ARG A 463 23.86 -9.54 -1.18
N GLN A 464 24.54 -8.45 -0.81
CA GLN A 464 25.81 -8.49 -0.07
C GLN A 464 25.62 -8.68 1.44
N TYR A 465 24.39 -8.64 1.94
CA TYR A 465 24.06 -8.65 3.38
C TYR A 465 23.24 -9.89 3.81
N ILE A 466 22.82 -10.75 2.86
CA ILE A 466 21.94 -11.91 3.10
C ILE A 466 22.55 -13.24 2.64
#